data_9aa3b041f478ac08bf5b80f6091edfed
#
_entry.id   9aa3b041f478ac08bf5b80f6091edfed
#
_cell.length_a   1.000
_cell.length_b   1.000
_cell.length_c   1.000
_cell.angle_alpha   90.00
_cell.angle_beta   90.00
_cell.angle_gamma   90.00
#
_symmetry.space_group_name_H-M   'P 1'
#
loop_
_entity.id
_entity.type
_entity.pdbx_description
1 polymer ?
#
loop_
_entity_poly.entity_id
_entity_poly.type
_entity_poly.pdbx_seq_one_letter_code
_entity_poly.pdbx_strand_id
1 'polypeptide(L)'
;MTESIPFSILYHDEYCIAIAKSPGIHVHHSALSPNEQSCMPLLRDMLGTFVYPIHRIDRATSGIVLFALNQESHFALNVCMREGSIKKRYHVIVRGWMESCI
;
A
#
# COMPACT_ATOMS: atom_id res chain seq x y z
N MET A 1 8.98 -21.38 -14.20
CA MET A 1 7.71 -21.07 -13.54
C MET A 1 7.76 -19.65 -13.00
N THR A 2 6.86 -18.83 -13.43
CA THR A 2 6.79 -17.45 -12.95
C THR A 2 6.03 -17.41 -11.63
N GLU A 3 6.66 -16.83 -10.62
CA GLU A 3 5.96 -16.57 -9.37
C GLU A 3 4.88 -15.53 -9.61
N SER A 4 3.72 -15.74 -9.06
CA SER A 4 2.66 -14.75 -9.14
C SER A 4 3.01 -13.55 -8.28
N ILE A 5 2.79 -12.37 -8.84
CA ILE A 5 3.02 -11.12 -8.12
C ILE A 5 1.87 -10.95 -7.13
N PRO A 6 2.17 -10.63 -5.85
CA PRO A 6 1.14 -10.60 -4.79
C PRO A 6 0.32 -9.30 -4.76
N PHE A 7 0.29 -8.59 -5.87
CA PHE A 7 -0.53 -7.39 -6.03
C PHE A 7 -0.83 -7.16 -7.49
N SER A 8 -1.85 -6.36 -7.76
CA SER A 8 -2.16 -5.90 -9.11
C SER A 8 -2.09 -4.39 -9.15
N ILE A 9 -1.73 -3.84 -10.30
CA ILE A 9 -1.65 -2.40 -10.48
C ILE A 9 -3.03 -1.89 -10.88
N LEU A 10 -3.56 -0.95 -10.09
CA LEU A 10 -4.88 -0.35 -10.32
C LEU A 10 -4.78 0.97 -11.08
N TYR A 11 -3.73 1.73 -10.83
CA TYR A 11 -3.53 3.05 -11.44
C TYR A 11 -2.04 3.37 -11.44
N HIS A 12 -1.57 4.00 -12.51
CA HIS A 12 -0.16 4.37 -12.62
C HIS A 12 -0.03 5.57 -13.54
N ASP A 13 0.58 6.63 -13.06
CA ASP A 13 0.97 7.78 -13.88
C ASP A 13 2.40 8.20 -13.52
N GLU A 14 2.83 9.38 -13.95
CA GLU A 14 4.19 9.85 -13.68
C GLU A 14 4.42 10.27 -12.24
N TYR A 15 3.36 10.43 -11.45
CA TYR A 15 3.43 10.94 -10.08
C TYR A 15 3.23 9.85 -9.03
N CYS A 16 2.39 8.89 -9.31
CA CYS A 16 2.03 7.89 -8.31
C CYS A 16 1.61 6.56 -8.95
N ILE A 17 1.55 5.55 -8.11
CA ILE A 17 1.03 4.24 -8.49
C ILE A 17 0.18 3.69 -7.33
N ALA A 18 -0.98 3.15 -7.67
CA ALA A 18 -1.85 2.49 -6.72
C ALA A 18 -1.92 1.01 -7.05
N ILE A 19 -1.75 0.18 -6.04
CA ILE A 19 -1.80 -1.28 -6.19
C ILE A 19 -2.88 -1.86 -5.30
N ALA A 20 -3.39 -3.01 -5.69
CA ALA A 20 -4.24 -3.83 -4.84
C ALA A 20 -3.36 -4.93 -4.24
N LYS A 21 -3.07 -4.79 -2.95
CA LYS A 21 -2.21 -5.72 -2.23
C LYS A 21 -3.02 -6.94 -1.79
N SER A 22 -2.45 -8.13 -2.00
CA SER A 22 -3.00 -9.37 -1.47
C SER A 22 -2.73 -9.48 0.03
N PRO A 23 -3.56 -10.22 0.79
CA PRO A 23 -3.26 -10.47 2.19
C PRO A 23 -2.03 -11.39 2.30
N GLY A 24 -1.33 -11.31 3.42
CA GLY A 24 -0.18 -12.15 3.68
C GLY A 24 1.16 -11.57 3.27
N ILE A 25 1.17 -10.37 2.67
CA ILE A 25 2.40 -9.69 2.27
C ILE A 25 2.44 -8.29 2.89
N HIS A 26 3.62 -7.85 3.30
CA HIS A 26 3.84 -6.51 3.83
C HIS A 26 3.87 -5.46 2.72
N VAL A 27 3.53 -4.22 3.04
CA VAL A 27 3.79 -3.08 2.14
C VAL A 27 5.31 -2.89 2.02
N HIS A 28 6.00 -2.79 3.16
CA HIS A 28 7.45 -2.93 3.20
C HIS A 28 7.81 -3.70 4.47
N HIS A 29 8.89 -4.51 4.39
CA HIS A 29 9.30 -5.31 5.54
C HIS A 29 10.05 -4.45 6.56
N SER A 30 9.93 -4.84 7.83
CA SER A 30 10.67 -4.19 8.91
C SER A 30 12.01 -4.89 9.13
N ALA A 31 12.87 -4.28 9.96
CA ALA A 31 14.11 -4.92 10.39
C ALA A 31 13.87 -6.22 11.16
N LEU A 32 12.67 -6.36 11.74
CA LEU A 32 12.28 -7.57 12.49
C LEU A 32 11.88 -8.73 11.60
N SER A 33 11.57 -8.47 10.33
CA SER A 33 11.11 -9.48 9.38
C SER A 33 11.79 -9.31 8.04
N PRO A 34 13.15 -9.32 7.99
CA PRO A 34 13.86 -8.98 6.75
C PRO A 34 13.69 -10.00 5.63
N ASN A 35 13.30 -11.23 5.97
CA ASN A 35 13.15 -12.31 4.99
C ASN A 35 11.71 -12.44 4.46
N GLU A 36 10.78 -11.67 5.00
CA GLU A 36 9.41 -11.72 4.52
C GLU A 36 9.25 -10.87 3.27
N GLN A 37 8.43 -11.37 2.35
CA GLN A 37 8.16 -10.69 1.10
C GLN A 37 7.33 -9.43 1.34
N SER A 38 7.63 -8.37 0.58
CA SER A 38 6.89 -7.11 0.67
C SER A 38 6.70 -6.50 -0.71
N CYS A 39 5.70 -5.62 -0.83
CA CYS A 39 5.33 -5.00 -2.09
C CYS A 39 6.38 -4.02 -2.60
N MET A 40 6.97 -3.24 -1.71
CA MET A 40 7.83 -2.12 -2.08
C MET A 40 9.06 -2.55 -2.90
N PRO A 41 9.84 -3.56 -2.49
CA PRO A 41 10.97 -4.00 -3.31
C PRO A 41 10.56 -4.55 -4.66
N LEU A 42 9.46 -5.31 -4.71
CA LEU A 42 8.96 -5.88 -5.97
C LEU A 42 8.54 -4.77 -6.92
N LEU A 43 7.84 -3.78 -6.40
CA LEU A 43 7.36 -2.65 -7.20
C LEU A 43 8.52 -1.81 -7.71
N ARG A 44 9.51 -1.56 -6.86
CA ARG A 44 10.72 -0.85 -7.24
C ARG A 44 11.46 -1.55 -8.37
N ASP A 45 11.59 -2.88 -8.28
CA ASP A 45 12.25 -3.66 -9.32
C ASP A 45 11.47 -3.63 -10.62
N MET A 46 10.15 -3.70 -10.56
CA MET A 46 9.30 -3.63 -11.75
C MET A 46 9.38 -2.30 -12.45
N LEU A 47 9.44 -1.20 -11.70
CA LEU A 47 9.44 0.16 -12.25
C LEU A 47 10.83 0.68 -12.54
N GLY A 48 11.86 0.07 -11.97
CA GLY A 48 13.24 0.54 -12.14
C GLY A 48 13.53 1.85 -11.41
N THR A 49 12.72 2.20 -10.42
CA THR A 49 12.88 3.45 -9.67
C THR A 49 12.41 3.27 -8.24
N PHE A 50 12.86 4.14 -7.35
CA PHE A 50 12.43 4.13 -5.97
C PHE A 50 10.95 4.54 -5.87
N VAL A 51 10.24 3.94 -4.94
CA VAL A 51 8.83 4.24 -4.67
C VAL A 51 8.68 4.65 -3.21
N TYR A 52 7.81 5.61 -2.95
CA TYR A 52 7.60 6.19 -1.62
C TYR A 52 6.20 5.82 -1.13
N PRO A 53 6.08 4.96 -0.11
CA PRO A 53 4.73 4.63 0.39
C PRO A 53 4.09 5.84 1.06
N ILE A 54 2.85 6.12 0.69
CA ILE A 54 2.08 7.21 1.29
C ILE A 54 1.42 6.73 2.59
N HIS A 55 1.01 5.48 2.59
CA HIS A 55 0.44 4.81 3.76
C HIS A 55 0.73 3.33 3.63
N ARG A 56 0.41 2.59 4.66
CA ARG A 56 0.53 1.13 4.62
C ARG A 56 -0.69 0.50 5.27
N ILE A 57 -0.93 -0.75 4.91
CA ILE A 57 -1.92 -1.60 5.55
C ILE A 57 -1.20 -2.82 6.09
N ASP A 58 -1.80 -3.47 7.07
CA ASP A 58 -1.20 -4.62 7.73
C ASP A 58 -0.98 -5.78 6.76
N ARG A 59 -0.03 -6.65 7.08
CA ARG A 59 0.25 -7.83 6.27
C ARG A 59 -1.00 -8.65 5.98
N ALA A 60 -1.84 -8.86 6.98
CA ALA A 60 -3.05 -9.66 6.84
C ALA A 60 -4.17 -8.96 6.06
N THR A 61 -4.06 -7.65 5.87
CA THR A 61 -5.09 -6.85 5.20
C THR A 61 -4.84 -6.83 3.71
N SER A 62 -5.89 -6.99 2.91
CA SER A 62 -5.85 -6.77 1.47
C SER A 62 -6.41 -5.39 1.17
N GLY A 63 -6.01 -4.81 0.04
CA GLY A 63 -6.58 -3.56 -0.39
C GLY A 63 -5.60 -2.64 -1.08
N ILE A 64 -6.04 -1.40 -1.26
CA ILE A 64 -5.34 -0.40 -2.06
C ILE A 64 -4.21 0.22 -1.26
N VAL A 65 -3.02 0.27 -1.85
CA VAL A 65 -1.86 0.98 -1.31
C VAL A 65 -1.35 1.94 -2.37
N LEU A 66 -1.10 3.17 -1.95
CA LEU A 66 -0.66 4.25 -2.82
C LEU A 66 0.81 4.56 -2.55
N PHE A 67 1.59 4.66 -3.63
CA PHE A 67 3.00 5.06 -3.60
C PHE A 67 3.20 6.29 -4.47
N ALA A 68 4.05 7.20 -4.02
CA ALA A 68 4.53 8.29 -4.85
C ALA A 68 5.77 7.83 -5.62
N LEU A 69 5.99 8.40 -6.80
CA LEU A 69 7.11 8.01 -7.67
C LEU A 69 8.27 9.01 -7.65
N ASN A 70 8.10 10.12 -6.95
CA ASN A 70 9.16 11.10 -6.75
C ASN A 70 8.94 11.87 -5.44
N GLN A 71 9.94 12.62 -5.02
CA GLN A 71 9.87 13.32 -3.73
C GLN A 71 8.82 14.41 -3.70
N GLU A 72 8.61 15.11 -4.81
CA GLU A 72 7.61 16.17 -4.88
C GLU A 72 6.20 15.60 -4.70
N SER A 73 5.91 14.51 -5.40
CA SER A 73 4.63 13.83 -5.27
C SER A 73 4.46 13.24 -3.88
N HIS A 74 5.53 12.72 -3.30
CA HIS A 74 5.52 12.19 -1.93
C HIS A 74 5.10 13.27 -0.94
N PHE A 75 5.71 14.44 -1.04
CA PHE A 75 5.36 15.58 -0.18
C PHE A 75 3.90 16.00 -0.38
N ALA A 76 3.50 16.18 -1.64
CA ALA A 76 2.14 16.63 -1.97
C ALA A 76 1.07 15.65 -1.48
N LEU A 77 1.29 14.35 -1.68
CA LEU A 77 0.34 13.33 -1.25
C LEU A 77 0.29 13.20 0.27
N ASN A 78 1.42 13.40 0.95
CA ASN A 78 1.43 13.42 2.41
C ASN A 78 0.65 14.61 2.97
N VAL A 79 0.72 15.77 2.32
CA VAL A 79 -0.10 16.93 2.69
C VAL A 79 -1.58 16.59 2.53
N CYS A 80 -1.95 16.00 1.39
CA CYS A 80 -3.33 15.58 1.15
C CYS A 80 -3.82 14.59 2.21
N MET A 81 -2.97 13.67 2.62
CA MET A 81 -3.31 12.69 3.66
C MET A 81 -3.56 13.38 5.00
N ARG A 82 -2.70 14.34 5.38
CA ARG A 82 -2.85 15.08 6.64
C ARG A 82 -4.09 15.97 6.66
N GLU A 83 -4.43 16.56 5.52
CA GLU A 83 -5.57 17.44 5.39
C GLU A 83 -6.89 16.70 5.22
N GLY A 84 -6.85 15.38 5.09
CA GLY A 84 -8.03 14.57 4.93
C GLY A 84 -8.62 14.61 3.52
N SER A 85 -7.85 15.08 2.53
CA SER A 85 -8.28 15.09 1.13
C SER A 85 -8.30 13.69 0.53
N ILE A 86 -7.50 12.78 1.08
CA ILE A 86 -7.51 11.37 0.71
C ILE A 86 -8.41 10.63 1.69
N LYS A 87 -9.46 10.01 1.19
CA LYS A 87 -10.42 9.28 2.01
C LYS A 87 -10.12 7.80 1.94
N LYS A 88 -10.14 7.15 3.11
CA LYS A 88 -9.90 5.72 3.22
C LYS A 88 -11.16 5.02 3.71
N ARG A 89 -11.48 3.90 3.10
CA ARG A 89 -12.62 3.07 3.49
C ARG A 89 -12.15 1.63 3.67
N TYR A 90 -12.52 1.04 4.79
CA TYR A 90 -12.19 -0.34 5.11
C TYR A 90 -13.45 -1.14 5.35
N HIS A 91 -13.44 -2.38 4.86
CA HIS A 91 -14.47 -3.37 5.19
C HIS A 91 -13.89 -4.32 6.21
N VAL A 92 -14.57 -4.48 7.32
CA VAL A 92 -14.10 -5.27 8.46
C VAL A 92 -15.19 -6.26 8.86
N ILE A 93 -14.77 -7.50 9.10
CA ILE A 93 -15.65 -8.52 9.69
C ILE A 93 -15.16 -8.72 11.11
N VAL A 94 -16.07 -8.53 12.08
CA VAL A 94 -15.73 -8.69 13.49
C VAL A 94 -16.55 -9.82 14.10
N ARG A 95 -15.99 -10.43 15.14
CA ARG A 95 -16.73 -11.41 15.93
C ARG A 95 -17.59 -10.68 16.94
N GLY A 96 -18.86 -11.08 17.05
CA GLY A 96 -19.77 -10.50 18.01
C GLY A 96 -20.64 -9.43 17.40
N TRP A 97 -21.26 -8.65 18.25
CA TRP A 97 -22.25 -7.66 17.86
C TRP A 97 -21.71 -6.26 18.10
N MET A 98 -21.82 -5.40 17.09
CA MET A 98 -21.47 -4.00 17.24
C MET A 98 -22.72 -3.17 17.49
N GLU A 99 -22.71 -2.42 18.59
CA GLU A 99 -23.88 -1.60 18.96
C GLU A 99 -23.92 -0.25 18.23
N SER A 100 -22.77 0.23 17.75
CA SER A 100 -22.73 1.50 17.03
C SER A 100 -21.66 1.49 15.95
N CYS A 101 -21.95 2.21 14.88
CA CYS A 101 -20.96 2.52 13.84
C CYS A 101 -20.40 3.89 14.11
N ILE A 102 -19.09 3.98 14.14
CA ILE A 102 -18.40 5.25 14.31
C ILE A 102 -17.98 5.79 12.94
#